data_aa504f1f73ebed9825323c2f3d277c64
#
_entry.id   aa504f1f73ebed9825323c2f3d277c64
#
_cell.length_a   1.000
_cell.length_b   1.000
_cell.length_c   1.000
_cell.angle_alpha   90.00
_cell.angle_beta   90.00
_cell.angle_gamma   90.00
#
_symmetry.space_group_name_H-M   'P 1'
#
loop_
_entity.id
_entity.type
_entity.pdbx_description
1 polymer ?
#
loop_
_entity_poly.entity_id
_entity_poly.type
_entity_poly.pdbx_seq_one_letter_code
_entity_poly.pdbx_strand_id
1 'polypeptide(L)'
;SGAWTGSGWTGQPLIVRWPEETKRIMNLYDSAKNKTDLVEVIYATMDGHIYFLDLDTGERTRDPINMGRYPFKGAGALDPRGYPLMYLGSGDDSKDDGEGSSHASIISLIDGKVLYEFGSKDSFSLRGKLSYFDSSALVDAETDTLIYPGENGILYMIKLNTNYDVNAGTISVAPEVVKWRYKGSRNNSTATVDGSKGWWFGMEDSAIIWRGHLIVSDNGGHMMCINLNTLELVWVQDVLDDTNCTAVLELENGHPYVY
;
A
#
# COMPACT_ATOMS: atom_id res chain seq x y z
N SER A 1 -3.81 23.73 -13.71
CA SER A 1 -4.93 23.01 -13.11
C SER A 1 -5.07 21.66 -13.79
N GLY A 2 -5.57 20.73 -13.16
CA GLY A 2 -5.73 19.36 -13.59
C GLY A 2 -5.23 18.38 -12.55
N ALA A 3 -4.98 18.86 -11.36
CA ALA A 3 -4.89 18.01 -10.20
C ALA A 3 -6.28 17.46 -9.88
N TRP A 4 -6.34 16.20 -9.57
CA TRP A 4 -7.51 15.62 -8.97
C TRP A 4 -7.76 16.27 -7.61
N THR A 5 -8.99 16.32 -7.16
CA THR A 5 -9.34 16.88 -5.87
C THR A 5 -10.29 15.94 -5.15
N GLY A 6 -10.29 15.99 -3.83
CA GLY A 6 -11.16 15.21 -2.97
C GLY A 6 -10.53 13.93 -2.46
N SER A 7 -11.34 13.11 -1.82
CA SER A 7 -10.94 11.79 -1.31
C SER A 7 -11.02 10.73 -2.38
N GLY A 8 -10.15 9.74 -2.33
CA GLY A 8 -10.27 8.52 -3.12
C GLY A 8 -11.50 7.70 -2.68
N TRP A 9 -12.02 6.90 -3.58
CA TRP A 9 -13.24 6.11 -3.32
C TRP A 9 -12.97 4.71 -2.77
N THR A 10 -11.72 4.25 -2.79
CA THR A 10 -11.32 2.93 -2.30
C THR A 10 -10.56 2.99 -0.97
N GLY A 11 -10.05 4.16 -0.60
CA GLY A 11 -9.25 4.36 0.59
C GLY A 11 -10.07 4.64 1.84
N GLN A 12 -9.51 4.26 2.97
CA GLN A 12 -10.01 4.59 4.30
C GLN A 12 -8.96 5.40 5.06
N PRO A 13 -9.35 6.29 5.98
CA PRO A 13 -8.40 6.96 6.85
C PRO A 13 -7.76 5.93 7.78
N LEU A 14 -6.48 6.15 8.08
CA LEU A 14 -5.76 5.43 9.12
C LEU A 14 -6.00 6.12 10.46
N ILE A 15 -6.11 5.36 11.52
CA ILE A 15 -6.30 5.88 12.88
C ILE A 15 -5.21 5.29 13.77
N VAL A 16 -4.47 6.15 14.45
CA VAL A 16 -3.33 5.72 15.26
C VAL A 16 -3.23 6.51 16.56
N ARG A 17 -2.85 5.81 17.62
CA ARG A 17 -2.33 6.39 18.85
C ARG A 17 -0.85 6.10 18.93
N TRP A 18 -0.04 7.13 18.77
CA TRP A 18 1.41 6.97 18.82
C TRP A 18 1.91 6.73 20.25
N PRO A 19 2.94 5.90 20.42
CA PRO A 19 3.67 5.85 21.67
C PRO A 19 4.20 7.24 22.03
N GLU A 20 4.22 7.59 23.32
CA GLU A 20 4.60 8.94 23.76
C GLU A 20 6.03 9.32 23.35
N GLU A 21 6.95 8.36 23.38
CA GLU A 21 8.32 8.55 22.90
C GLU A 21 8.38 8.83 21.40
N THR A 22 7.57 8.14 20.59
CA THR A 22 7.46 8.36 19.13
C THR A 22 6.86 9.73 18.85
N LYS A 23 5.79 10.09 19.55
CA LYS A 23 5.11 11.38 19.42
C LYS A 23 6.08 12.57 19.65
N ARG A 24 7.00 12.44 20.60
CA ARG A 24 7.97 13.50 20.92
C ARG A 24 8.94 13.82 19.80
N ILE A 25 9.32 12.84 18.99
CA ILE A 25 10.30 13.01 17.90
C ILE A 25 9.66 13.39 16.57
N MET A 26 8.32 13.29 16.46
CA MET A 26 7.60 13.65 15.24
C MET A 26 7.44 15.18 15.13
N ASN A 27 7.27 15.66 13.89
CA ASN A 27 7.07 17.07 13.56
C ASN A 27 5.64 17.57 13.81
N LEU A 28 5.02 17.13 14.90
CA LEU A 28 3.70 17.59 15.34
C LEU A 28 3.74 19.04 15.81
N TYR A 29 2.62 19.73 15.68
CA TYR A 29 2.41 21.02 16.35
C TYR A 29 2.46 20.84 17.88
N ASP A 30 2.84 21.88 18.59
CA ASP A 30 2.98 21.83 20.05
C ASP A 30 1.65 21.45 20.74
N SER A 31 0.51 21.93 20.23
CA SER A 31 -0.81 21.54 20.73
C SER A 31 -1.07 20.05 20.65
N ALA A 32 -0.74 19.42 19.53
CA ALA A 32 -0.89 17.99 19.33
C ALA A 32 0.16 17.19 20.11
N LYS A 33 1.41 17.66 20.11
CA LYS A 33 2.50 16.99 20.82
C LYS A 33 2.27 16.91 22.33
N ASN A 34 1.66 17.96 22.92
CA ASN A 34 1.36 18.07 24.33
C ASN A 34 -0.02 17.47 24.72
N LYS A 35 -0.84 17.11 23.74
CA LYS A 35 -2.16 16.52 24.02
C LYS A 35 -1.96 15.10 24.57
N THR A 36 -2.46 14.86 25.77
CA THR A 36 -2.59 13.51 26.32
C THR A 36 -3.61 12.73 25.48
N ASP A 37 -3.33 11.48 25.21
CA ASP A 37 -4.26 10.60 24.46
C ASP A 37 -4.59 11.04 23.03
N LEU A 38 -3.66 11.74 22.36
CA LEU A 38 -3.83 12.10 20.96
C LEU A 38 -4.08 10.84 20.11
N VAL A 39 -5.19 10.85 19.40
CA VAL A 39 -5.48 9.89 18.32
C VAL A 39 -5.40 10.65 17.01
N GLU A 40 -4.46 10.28 16.16
CA GLU A 40 -4.25 10.91 14.86
C GLU A 40 -5.00 10.16 13.77
N VAL A 41 -5.74 10.89 12.95
CA VAL A 41 -6.34 10.43 11.71
C VAL A 41 -5.43 10.83 10.56
N ILE A 42 -5.00 9.88 9.75
CA ILE A 42 -4.12 10.10 8.61
C ILE A 42 -4.86 9.74 7.34
N TYR A 43 -4.93 10.67 6.38
CA TYR A 43 -5.65 10.45 5.15
C TYR A 43 -4.93 11.02 3.94
N ALA A 44 -4.62 10.14 2.99
CA ALA A 44 -4.08 10.51 1.70
C ALA A 44 -5.22 10.79 0.72
N THR A 45 -5.09 11.84 -0.09
CA THR A 45 -6.16 12.34 -0.94
C THR A 45 -5.73 12.47 -2.40
N MET A 46 -6.71 12.63 -3.28
CA MET A 46 -6.48 12.73 -4.72
C MET A 46 -5.77 14.01 -5.16
N ASP A 47 -5.59 14.97 -4.26
CA ASP A 47 -4.81 16.18 -4.54
C ASP A 47 -3.30 16.01 -4.32
N GLY A 48 -2.87 14.79 -3.96
CA GLY A 48 -1.46 14.46 -3.75
C GLY A 48 -0.93 14.80 -2.36
N HIS A 49 -1.81 15.02 -1.40
CA HIS A 49 -1.42 15.34 -0.03
C HIS A 49 -1.83 14.23 0.95
N ILE A 50 -1.05 14.12 2.02
CA ILE A 50 -1.40 13.32 3.20
C ILE A 50 -1.73 14.30 4.32
N TYR A 51 -2.96 14.24 4.81
CA TYR A 51 -3.48 15.10 5.88
C TYR A 51 -3.45 14.36 7.22
N PHE A 52 -3.26 15.14 8.29
CA PHE A 52 -3.13 14.64 9.64
C PHE A 52 -4.05 15.46 10.56
N LEU A 53 -5.01 14.79 11.18
CA LEU A 53 -6.05 15.44 11.98
C LEU A 53 -6.14 14.77 13.34
N ASP A 54 -6.48 15.55 14.33
CA ASP A 54 -6.90 15.05 15.65
C ASP A 54 -8.31 14.47 15.54
N LEU A 55 -8.49 13.21 15.95
CA LEU A 55 -9.78 12.52 15.87
C LEU A 55 -10.89 13.24 16.65
N ASP A 56 -10.56 13.86 17.79
CA ASP A 56 -11.54 14.48 18.66
C ASP A 56 -12.01 15.83 18.17
N THR A 57 -11.10 16.61 17.53
CA THR A 57 -11.37 18.01 17.19
C THR A 57 -11.45 18.29 15.70
N GLY A 58 -10.87 17.39 14.87
CA GLY A 58 -10.71 17.61 13.43
C GLY A 58 -9.64 18.66 13.08
N GLU A 59 -8.92 19.19 14.07
CA GLU A 59 -7.84 20.14 13.83
C GLU A 59 -6.59 19.44 13.30
N ARG A 60 -5.77 20.18 12.55
CA ARG A 60 -4.50 19.65 12.06
C ARG A 60 -3.52 19.43 13.20
N THR A 61 -2.87 18.27 13.16
CA THR A 61 -1.82 17.91 14.12
C THR A 61 -0.43 18.31 13.64
N ARG A 62 -0.27 18.50 12.34
CA ARG A 62 0.97 18.92 11.65
C ARG A 62 0.65 19.40 10.24
N ASP A 63 1.66 19.91 9.53
CA ASP A 63 1.54 20.25 8.12
C ASP A 63 1.31 19.00 7.27
N PRO A 64 0.50 19.10 6.20
CA PRO A 64 0.33 18.02 5.26
C PRO A 64 1.65 17.67 4.56
N ILE A 65 1.86 16.39 4.27
CA ILE A 65 2.95 15.97 3.40
C ILE A 65 2.47 16.14 1.95
N ASN A 66 3.24 16.87 1.16
CA ASN A 66 2.99 17.04 -0.27
C ASN A 66 3.78 15.96 -1.05
N MET A 67 3.05 15.04 -1.67
CA MET A 67 3.60 13.95 -2.50
C MET A 67 3.62 14.31 -4.00
N GLY A 68 3.52 15.60 -4.32
CA GLY A 68 3.48 16.06 -5.70
C GLY A 68 2.09 15.89 -6.34
N ARG A 69 2.05 15.48 -7.60
CA ARG A 69 0.80 15.38 -8.38
C ARG A 69 0.32 13.94 -8.55
N TYR A 70 0.61 13.10 -7.58
CA TYR A 70 0.13 11.71 -7.54
C TYR A 70 -1.19 11.64 -6.76
N PRO A 71 -2.28 11.22 -7.38
CA PRO A 71 -3.54 11.04 -6.66
C PRO A 71 -3.51 9.74 -5.84
N PHE A 72 -4.06 9.79 -4.63
CA PHE A 72 -4.21 8.61 -3.78
C PHE A 72 -5.68 8.20 -3.72
N LYS A 73 -5.96 6.98 -4.12
CA LYS A 73 -7.31 6.37 -4.09
C LYS A 73 -7.42 5.31 -3.00
N GLY A 74 -6.40 4.49 -2.88
CA GLY A 74 -6.32 3.41 -1.90
C GLY A 74 -6.00 3.87 -0.48
N ALA A 75 -6.16 2.97 0.48
CA ALA A 75 -5.74 3.19 1.85
C ALA A 75 -4.24 2.94 1.99
N GLY A 76 -3.54 3.80 2.70
CA GLY A 76 -2.20 3.51 3.16
C GLY A 76 -2.19 2.44 4.26
N ALA A 77 -1.01 2.10 4.73
CA ALA A 77 -0.82 1.28 5.91
C ALA A 77 0.23 1.90 6.83
N LEU A 78 0.08 1.68 8.14
CA LEU A 78 1.07 2.06 9.14
C LEU A 78 1.86 0.83 9.59
N ASP A 79 3.06 1.06 10.09
CA ASP A 79 3.88 -0.02 10.62
C ASP A 79 3.25 -0.60 11.91
N PRO A 80 2.98 -1.92 11.94
CA PRO A 80 2.29 -2.56 13.06
C PRO A 80 3.10 -2.58 14.37
N ARG A 81 4.42 -2.29 14.29
CA ARG A 81 5.29 -2.19 15.46
C ARG A 81 5.16 -0.84 16.18
N GLY A 82 4.35 0.09 15.66
CA GLY A 82 4.25 1.46 16.14
C GLY A 82 5.41 2.35 15.70
N TYR A 83 6.19 1.91 14.73
CA TYR A 83 7.22 2.75 14.12
C TYR A 83 6.57 3.85 13.27
N PRO A 84 7.13 5.05 13.23
CA PRO A 84 6.58 6.17 12.47
C PRO A 84 6.87 6.02 10.96
N LEU A 85 6.33 4.95 10.37
CA LEU A 85 6.38 4.63 8.95
C LEU A 85 4.98 4.51 8.38
N MET A 86 4.80 5.05 7.18
CA MET A 86 3.61 4.87 6.36
C MET A 86 4.00 4.27 5.01
N TYR A 87 3.18 3.35 4.54
CA TYR A 87 3.29 2.71 3.24
C TYR A 87 2.10 3.15 2.41
N LEU A 88 2.35 3.77 1.26
CA LEU A 88 1.28 4.40 0.48
C LEU A 88 1.54 4.24 -1.02
N GLY A 89 0.53 3.80 -1.74
CA GLY A 89 0.56 3.68 -3.20
C GLY A 89 -0.22 4.78 -3.89
N SER A 90 0.28 5.25 -5.04
CA SER A 90 -0.46 6.18 -5.89
C SER A 90 -1.48 5.45 -6.74
N GLY A 91 -2.70 5.96 -6.77
CA GLY A 91 -3.86 5.36 -7.45
C GLY A 91 -4.04 5.84 -8.90
N ASP A 92 -3.11 6.61 -9.43
CA ASP A 92 -3.04 7.01 -10.83
C ASP A 92 -1.63 7.53 -11.14
N ASP A 93 -1.34 7.68 -12.41
CA ASP A 93 -0.11 8.28 -12.88
C ASP A 93 -0.07 9.78 -12.60
N SER A 94 1.10 10.30 -12.31
CA SER A 94 1.30 11.74 -12.28
C SER A 94 1.19 12.31 -13.70
N LYS A 95 0.45 13.41 -13.84
CA LYS A 95 0.35 14.11 -15.11
C LYS A 95 1.67 14.76 -15.56
N ASP A 96 2.58 14.95 -14.64
CA ASP A 96 3.89 15.53 -14.93
C ASP A 96 4.89 14.46 -15.39
N ASP A 97 4.80 13.22 -14.83
CA ASP A 97 5.74 12.14 -15.09
C ASP A 97 5.23 11.12 -16.12
N GLY A 98 3.95 11.20 -16.47
CA GLY A 98 3.32 10.45 -17.54
C GLY A 98 3.01 8.99 -17.20
N GLU A 99 2.62 8.23 -18.23
CA GLU A 99 2.14 6.85 -18.11
C GLU A 99 3.16 5.93 -17.44
N GLY A 100 2.69 5.11 -16.51
CA GLY A 100 3.48 4.16 -15.72
C GLY A 100 4.26 4.80 -14.57
N SER A 101 4.04 6.07 -14.27
CA SER A 101 4.73 6.76 -13.17
C SER A 101 4.19 6.41 -11.78
N SER A 102 3.02 5.81 -11.70
CA SER A 102 2.44 5.33 -10.44
C SER A 102 3.42 4.44 -9.68
N HIS A 103 3.49 4.63 -8.38
CA HIS A 103 4.44 3.93 -7.52
C HIS A 103 3.91 3.81 -6.08
N ALA A 104 4.58 2.99 -5.29
CA ALA A 104 4.38 2.94 -3.86
C ALA A 104 5.59 3.51 -3.13
N SER A 105 5.32 4.17 -1.99
CA SER A 105 6.32 4.88 -1.19
C SER A 105 6.36 4.37 0.25
N ILE A 106 7.55 4.34 0.82
CA ILE A 106 7.80 4.19 2.26
C ILE A 106 8.15 5.57 2.80
N ILE A 107 7.34 6.07 3.72
CA ILE A 107 7.40 7.46 4.18
C ILE A 107 7.70 7.50 5.67
N SER A 108 8.70 8.27 6.06
CA SER A 108 8.95 8.62 7.46
C SER A 108 7.91 9.60 7.96
N LEU A 109 7.20 9.25 9.02
CA LEU A 109 6.27 10.15 9.70
C LEU A 109 6.93 10.98 10.80
N ILE A 110 8.24 10.86 11.00
CA ILE A 110 9.01 11.77 11.86
C ILE A 110 9.07 13.16 11.21
N ASP A 111 9.43 13.20 9.91
CA ASP A 111 9.75 14.42 9.18
C ASP A 111 9.09 14.53 7.80
N GLY A 112 8.27 13.55 7.42
CA GLY A 112 7.54 13.53 6.15
C GLY A 112 8.39 13.14 4.93
N LYS A 113 9.60 12.63 5.13
CA LYS A 113 10.46 12.24 4.01
C LYS A 113 10.10 10.90 3.41
N VAL A 114 10.18 10.81 2.09
CA VAL A 114 10.15 9.54 1.38
C VAL A 114 11.51 8.85 1.56
N LEU A 115 11.46 7.63 2.11
CA LEU A 115 12.66 6.83 2.37
C LEU A 115 12.97 5.89 1.20
N TYR A 116 11.93 5.41 0.51
CA TYR A 116 12.07 4.51 -0.62
C TYR A 116 10.82 4.53 -1.49
N GLU A 117 11.00 4.35 -2.80
CA GLU A 117 9.92 4.24 -3.79
C GLU A 117 10.15 3.01 -4.68
N PHE A 118 9.06 2.39 -5.12
CA PHE A 118 9.12 1.22 -6.00
C PHE A 118 7.87 1.14 -6.89
N GLY A 119 8.01 0.43 -8.00
CA GLY A 119 6.90 0.09 -8.90
C GLY A 119 6.78 0.98 -10.12
N SER A 120 7.30 2.22 -10.10
CA SER A 120 7.24 3.12 -11.25
C SER A 120 7.98 2.51 -12.45
N LYS A 121 7.28 2.45 -13.60
CA LYS A 121 7.85 1.96 -14.87
C LYS A 121 8.63 0.65 -14.73
N ASP A 122 8.15 -0.23 -13.85
CA ASP A 122 8.85 -1.47 -13.51
C ASP A 122 8.88 -2.43 -14.70
N SER A 123 10.06 -2.66 -15.25
CA SER A 123 10.27 -3.54 -16.41
C SER A 123 9.95 -5.02 -16.15
N PHE A 124 9.77 -5.41 -14.90
CA PHE A 124 9.32 -6.76 -14.54
C PHE A 124 7.82 -6.93 -14.76
N SER A 125 7.03 -5.85 -14.85
CA SER A 125 5.61 -5.90 -15.14
C SER A 125 5.32 -6.50 -16.53
N LEU A 126 4.23 -7.26 -16.59
CA LEU A 126 3.63 -7.72 -17.86
C LEU A 126 2.43 -6.85 -18.28
N ARG A 127 2.00 -5.94 -17.41
CA ARG A 127 0.89 -5.03 -17.65
C ARG A 127 1.40 -3.76 -18.31
N GLY A 128 0.76 -3.36 -19.40
CA GLY A 128 1.19 -2.19 -20.17
C GLY A 128 0.56 -0.86 -19.75
N LYS A 129 -0.60 -0.91 -19.07
CA LYS A 129 -1.39 0.26 -18.67
C LYS A 129 -2.10 -0.01 -17.35
N LEU A 130 -2.58 1.06 -16.71
CA LEU A 130 -3.29 0.99 -15.43
C LEU A 130 -2.45 0.24 -14.38
N SER A 131 -1.23 0.68 -14.20
CA SER A 131 -0.26 0.04 -13.31
C SER A 131 -0.20 0.76 -11.97
N TYR A 132 -1.35 0.90 -11.31
CA TYR A 132 -1.52 1.69 -10.10
C TYR A 132 -1.25 0.89 -8.82
N PHE A 133 -1.40 1.53 -7.67
CA PHE A 133 -1.19 0.93 -6.35
C PHE A 133 -2.34 1.32 -5.42
N ASP A 134 -3.53 0.80 -5.71
CA ASP A 134 -4.75 1.05 -4.94
C ASP A 134 -4.90 0.10 -3.74
N SER A 135 -4.18 -1.02 -3.75
CA SER A 135 -4.13 -1.96 -2.63
C SER A 135 -3.46 -1.36 -1.40
N SER A 136 -3.76 -1.91 -0.24
CA SER A 136 -3.06 -1.60 1.01
C SER A 136 -1.88 -2.55 1.22
N ALA A 137 -0.80 -2.03 1.78
CA ALA A 137 0.35 -2.81 2.17
C ALA A 137 0.07 -3.68 3.39
N LEU A 138 0.74 -4.81 3.47
CA LEU A 138 0.85 -5.63 4.68
C LEU A 138 2.29 -5.63 5.16
N VAL A 139 2.49 -5.62 6.48
CA VAL A 139 3.82 -5.69 7.07
C VAL A 139 3.87 -6.86 8.04
N ASP A 140 4.76 -7.79 7.78
CA ASP A 140 5.13 -8.81 8.75
C ASP A 140 6.15 -8.23 9.73
N ALA A 141 5.68 -7.99 10.95
CA ALA A 141 6.49 -7.40 12.01
C ALA A 141 7.64 -8.29 12.48
N GLU A 142 7.47 -9.61 12.42
CA GLU A 142 8.49 -10.57 12.88
C GLU A 142 9.67 -10.64 11.91
N THR A 143 9.37 -10.63 10.62
CA THR A 143 10.39 -10.72 9.59
C THR A 143 10.78 -9.36 9.02
N ASP A 144 10.20 -8.26 9.48
CA ASP A 144 10.44 -6.91 8.94
C ASP A 144 10.26 -6.84 7.43
N THR A 145 9.17 -7.45 6.94
CA THR A 145 8.90 -7.59 5.50
C THR A 145 7.61 -6.88 5.11
N LEU A 146 7.73 -5.96 4.18
CA LEU A 146 6.61 -5.33 3.49
C LEU A 146 6.14 -6.23 2.35
N ILE A 147 4.83 -6.45 2.26
CA ILE A 147 4.18 -7.21 1.20
C ILE A 147 3.17 -6.30 0.53
N TYR A 148 3.34 -6.07 -0.76
CA TYR A 148 2.53 -5.11 -1.49
C TYR A 148 2.09 -5.68 -2.85
N PRO A 149 0.80 -6.02 -3.03
CA PRO A 149 0.25 -6.32 -4.33
C PRO A 149 0.18 -5.05 -5.18
N GLY A 150 0.56 -5.13 -6.44
CA GLY A 150 0.48 -4.01 -7.37
C GLY A 150 -0.47 -4.29 -8.52
N GLU A 151 -1.25 -3.31 -8.92
CA GLU A 151 -2.07 -3.40 -10.12
C GLU A 151 -1.21 -3.54 -11.40
N ASN A 152 0.08 -3.26 -11.30
CA ASN A 152 1.05 -3.59 -12.34
C ASN A 152 1.32 -5.10 -12.51
N GLY A 153 0.60 -5.96 -11.77
CA GLY A 153 0.71 -7.41 -11.82
C GLY A 153 1.92 -7.99 -11.09
N ILE A 154 2.54 -7.21 -10.23
CA ILE A 154 3.71 -7.63 -9.45
C ILE A 154 3.34 -7.67 -7.97
N LEU A 155 3.62 -8.79 -7.33
CA LEU A 155 3.66 -8.87 -5.88
C LEU A 155 5.08 -8.51 -5.42
N TYR A 156 5.18 -7.42 -4.67
CA TYR A 156 6.43 -6.98 -4.06
C TYR A 156 6.56 -7.55 -2.65
N MET A 157 7.68 -8.17 -2.35
CA MET A 157 8.09 -8.56 -1.01
C MET A 157 9.42 -7.89 -0.71
N ILE A 158 9.40 -7.01 0.27
CA ILE A 158 10.51 -6.12 0.54
C ILE A 158 10.95 -6.30 1.99
N LYS A 159 12.12 -6.90 2.17
CA LYS A 159 12.79 -6.90 3.46
C LYS A 159 13.20 -5.45 3.74
N LEU A 160 12.63 -4.85 4.76
CA LEU A 160 12.80 -3.41 5.02
C LEU A 160 14.18 -3.08 5.60
N ASN A 161 14.75 -3.99 6.39
CA ASN A 161 15.97 -3.74 7.19
C ASN A 161 15.84 -2.42 7.95
N THR A 162 14.73 -2.29 8.68
CA THR A 162 14.35 -1.07 9.40
C THR A 162 15.31 -0.80 10.54
N ASN A 163 15.82 0.43 10.61
CA ASN A 163 16.56 0.92 11.75
C ASN A 163 15.81 2.11 12.37
N TYR A 164 15.25 1.90 13.55
CA TYR A 164 14.52 2.92 14.31
C TYR A 164 15.21 3.19 15.65
N ASP A 165 15.62 4.42 15.85
CA ASP A 165 16.19 4.91 17.10
C ASP A 165 15.37 6.10 17.61
N VAL A 166 14.52 5.84 18.60
CA VAL A 166 13.67 6.86 19.21
C VAL A 166 14.49 7.89 20.00
N ASN A 167 15.65 7.52 20.54
CA ASN A 167 16.50 8.45 21.29
C ASN A 167 17.25 9.41 20.35
N ALA A 168 17.68 8.92 19.21
CA ALA A 168 18.26 9.74 18.16
C ALA A 168 17.21 10.49 17.33
N GLY A 169 15.94 10.10 17.43
CA GLY A 169 14.86 10.66 16.63
C GLY A 169 14.98 10.32 15.14
N THR A 170 15.44 9.11 14.81
CA THR A 170 15.71 8.72 13.42
C THR A 170 15.04 7.41 13.03
N ILE A 171 14.65 7.33 11.78
CA ILE A 171 14.19 6.09 11.15
C ILE A 171 14.77 5.98 9.74
N SER A 172 15.18 4.79 9.35
CA SER A 172 15.65 4.49 7.99
C SER A 172 15.30 3.07 7.59
N VAL A 173 15.34 2.81 6.30
CA VAL A 173 15.17 1.49 5.72
C VAL A 173 16.31 1.21 4.73
N ALA A 174 16.67 -0.07 4.57
CA ALA A 174 17.63 -0.54 3.55
C ALA A 174 16.99 -1.71 2.77
N PRO A 175 16.09 -1.42 1.83
CA PRO A 175 15.21 -2.41 1.24
C PRO A 175 15.93 -3.44 0.37
N GLU A 176 15.58 -4.72 0.56
CA GLU A 176 15.92 -5.82 -0.34
C GLU A 176 14.63 -6.34 -0.97
N VAL A 177 14.52 -6.23 -2.30
CA VAL A 177 13.26 -6.45 -3.02
C VAL A 177 13.25 -7.81 -3.70
N VAL A 178 12.24 -8.61 -3.40
CA VAL A 178 11.88 -9.81 -4.15
C VAL A 178 10.56 -9.53 -4.87
N LYS A 179 10.46 -9.94 -6.12
CA LYS A 179 9.28 -9.73 -6.96
C LYS A 179 8.74 -11.06 -7.47
N TRP A 180 7.45 -11.19 -7.43
CA TRP A 180 6.73 -12.28 -8.06
C TRP A 180 5.72 -11.72 -9.05
N ARG A 181 5.51 -12.41 -10.17
CA ARG A 181 4.50 -12.07 -11.18
C ARG A 181 3.89 -13.33 -11.78
N TYR A 182 2.75 -13.18 -12.38
CA TYR A 182 2.02 -14.26 -13.03
C TYR A 182 1.51 -13.83 -14.41
N LYS A 183 1.03 -14.80 -15.17
CA LYS A 183 0.21 -14.57 -16.35
C LYS A 183 -1.19 -15.05 -16.06
N GLY A 184 -2.18 -14.19 -16.23
CA GLY A 184 -3.57 -14.60 -16.16
C GLY A 184 -3.92 -15.57 -17.27
N SER A 185 -4.95 -16.38 -17.06
CA SER A 185 -5.43 -17.35 -18.04
C SER A 185 -6.63 -16.84 -18.82
N ARG A 186 -7.40 -15.93 -18.25
CA ARG A 186 -8.59 -15.38 -18.89
C ARG A 186 -8.21 -14.38 -19.98
N ASN A 187 -8.63 -14.63 -21.19
CA ASN A 187 -8.31 -13.77 -22.34
C ASN A 187 -6.87 -13.35 -22.43
N ASN A 188 -6.16 -13.97 -21.63
CA ASN A 188 -4.76 -13.79 -21.51
C ASN A 188 -4.09 -13.87 -22.77
N SER A 189 -4.69 -14.65 -23.42
CA SER A 189 -4.41 -14.64 -24.75
C SER A 189 -3.87 -13.37 -25.15
N THR A 190 -4.02 -12.51 -24.26
CA THR A 190 -3.73 -11.51 -24.96
C THR A 190 -3.38 -10.33 -24.16
N ALA A 191 -2.81 -10.50 -23.15
CA ALA A 191 -1.81 -9.59 -22.73
C ALA A 191 -0.92 -9.34 -23.91
N THR A 192 -1.44 -8.80 -24.86
CA THR A 192 -0.73 -8.49 -26.06
C THR A 192 -0.32 -7.08 -25.99
N VAL A 193 0.70 -6.93 -26.62
CA VAL A 193 1.47 -5.81 -27.07
C VAL A 193 0.70 -4.50 -27.36
N ASP A 194 -0.58 -4.55 -27.62
CA ASP A 194 -1.41 -3.36 -27.83
C ASP A 194 -1.93 -2.72 -26.53
N GLY A 195 -1.59 -3.28 -25.40
CA GLY A 195 -1.99 -2.78 -24.08
C GLY A 195 -3.49 -2.90 -23.78
N SER A 196 -4.31 -3.27 -24.75
CA SER A 196 -5.76 -3.35 -24.58
C SER A 196 -6.19 -4.56 -23.78
N LYS A 197 -5.31 -5.50 -23.60
CA LYS A 197 -5.56 -6.77 -22.95
C LYS A 197 -4.65 -7.06 -21.76
N GLY A 198 -3.68 -6.22 -21.51
CA GLY A 198 -2.83 -6.26 -20.31
C GLY A 198 -3.51 -5.77 -19.04
N TRP A 199 -4.76 -5.37 -19.11
CA TRP A 199 -5.51 -4.85 -17.96
C TRP A 199 -5.89 -5.93 -16.96
N TRP A 200 -5.85 -7.18 -17.40
CA TRP A 200 -6.41 -8.29 -16.65
C TRP A 200 -5.38 -9.02 -15.77
N PHE A 201 -4.25 -8.42 -15.48
CA PHE A 201 -3.22 -9.00 -14.60
C PHE A 201 -2.86 -8.14 -13.41
N GLY A 202 -3.71 -7.29 -12.94
CA GLY A 202 -3.39 -6.39 -11.85
C GLY A 202 -4.03 -6.84 -10.55
N MET A 203 -3.35 -6.66 -9.46
CA MET A 203 -3.88 -6.84 -8.11
C MET A 203 -4.26 -5.46 -7.57
N GLU A 204 -5.53 -5.10 -7.74
CA GLU A 204 -6.08 -3.81 -7.28
C GLU A 204 -6.57 -3.91 -5.84
N ASP A 205 -7.04 -5.09 -5.45
CA ASP A 205 -7.46 -5.36 -4.08
C ASP A 205 -6.27 -5.55 -3.12
N SER A 206 -6.55 -5.46 -1.83
CA SER A 206 -5.57 -5.76 -0.81
C SER A 206 -5.55 -7.26 -0.52
N ALA A 207 -4.37 -7.78 -0.22
CA ALA A 207 -4.21 -9.19 0.11
C ALA A 207 -4.58 -9.50 1.56
N ILE A 208 -4.89 -10.77 1.81
CA ILE A 208 -4.92 -11.34 3.16
C ILE A 208 -3.82 -12.38 3.32
N ILE A 209 -3.27 -12.50 4.52
CA ILE A 209 -2.23 -13.48 4.82
C ILE A 209 -2.70 -14.39 5.96
N TRP A 210 -2.58 -15.68 5.73
CA TRP A 210 -2.85 -16.69 6.73
C TRP A 210 -1.84 -17.83 6.67
N ARG A 211 -1.12 -18.05 7.77
CA ARG A 211 -0.13 -19.15 7.91
C ARG A 211 0.86 -19.23 6.74
N GLY A 212 1.46 -18.10 6.37
CA GLY A 212 2.46 -18.04 5.28
C GLY A 212 1.87 -18.16 3.87
N HIS A 213 0.55 -18.10 3.73
CA HIS A 213 -0.13 -18.05 2.45
C HIS A 213 -0.76 -16.69 2.24
N LEU A 214 -0.51 -16.09 1.10
CA LEU A 214 -1.14 -14.87 0.65
C LEU A 214 -2.30 -15.23 -0.27
N ILE A 215 -3.46 -14.60 -0.05
CA ILE A 215 -4.63 -14.72 -0.92
C ILE A 215 -4.94 -13.32 -1.44
N VAL A 216 -5.08 -13.21 -2.75
CA VAL A 216 -5.32 -11.95 -3.47
C VAL A 216 -6.10 -12.22 -4.74
N SER A 217 -6.96 -11.31 -5.12
CA SER A 217 -7.67 -11.36 -6.39
C SER A 217 -7.04 -10.41 -7.42
N ASP A 218 -7.44 -10.55 -8.66
CA ASP A 218 -6.96 -9.71 -9.76
C ASP A 218 -8.10 -9.16 -10.62
N ASN A 219 -7.77 -8.19 -11.47
CA ASN A 219 -8.69 -7.63 -12.44
C ASN A 219 -9.16 -8.66 -13.49
N GLY A 220 -8.49 -9.81 -13.60
CA GLY A 220 -8.82 -10.89 -14.53
C GLY A 220 -9.83 -11.90 -14.01
N GLY A 221 -10.32 -11.72 -12.78
CA GLY A 221 -11.25 -12.65 -12.15
C GLY A 221 -10.58 -13.90 -11.59
N HIS A 222 -9.32 -13.81 -11.20
CA HIS A 222 -8.61 -14.90 -10.52
C HIS A 222 -8.44 -14.55 -9.05
N MET A 223 -8.87 -15.45 -8.18
CA MET A 223 -8.44 -15.45 -6.78
C MET A 223 -7.28 -16.43 -6.65
N MET A 224 -6.16 -15.96 -6.19
CA MET A 224 -4.90 -16.72 -6.12
C MET A 224 -4.45 -16.92 -4.68
N CYS A 225 -3.95 -18.11 -4.39
CA CYS A 225 -3.24 -18.40 -3.15
C CYS A 225 -1.77 -18.67 -3.46
N ILE A 226 -0.89 -17.92 -2.83
CA ILE A 226 0.55 -17.96 -3.05
C ILE A 226 1.23 -18.32 -1.74
N ASN A 227 2.12 -19.31 -1.77
CA ASN A 227 2.98 -19.63 -0.63
C ASN A 227 4.10 -18.59 -0.55
N LEU A 228 4.14 -17.78 0.49
CA LEU A 228 5.09 -16.69 0.66
C LEU A 228 6.54 -17.16 0.90
N ASN A 229 6.73 -18.42 1.34
CA ASN A 229 8.08 -18.96 1.57
C ASN A 229 8.73 -19.50 0.29
N THR A 230 7.92 -20.07 -0.62
CA THR A 230 8.42 -20.67 -1.86
C THR A 230 8.11 -19.84 -3.10
N LEU A 231 7.19 -18.89 -2.99
CA LEU A 231 6.63 -18.11 -4.10
C LEU A 231 5.95 -18.96 -5.17
N GLU A 232 5.43 -20.12 -4.76
CA GLU A 232 4.67 -21.00 -5.62
C GLU A 232 3.18 -20.68 -5.53
N LEU A 233 2.50 -20.72 -6.67
CA LEU A 233 1.05 -20.68 -6.75
C LEU A 233 0.49 -21.99 -6.18
N VAL A 234 -0.27 -21.91 -5.08
CA VAL A 234 -0.85 -23.07 -4.40
C VAL A 234 -2.15 -23.49 -5.09
N TRP A 235 -3.00 -22.51 -5.34
CA TRP A 235 -4.23 -22.68 -6.10
C TRP A 235 -4.66 -21.36 -6.73
N VAL A 236 -5.48 -21.48 -7.77
CA VAL A 236 -6.20 -20.37 -8.39
C VAL A 236 -7.64 -20.77 -8.58
N GLN A 237 -8.55 -19.86 -8.28
CA GLN A 237 -9.98 -20.00 -8.49
C GLN A 237 -10.48 -18.94 -9.45
N ASP A 238 -11.31 -19.33 -10.42
CA ASP A 238 -12.02 -18.38 -11.28
C ASP A 238 -13.20 -17.77 -10.50
N VAL A 239 -13.18 -16.47 -10.31
CA VAL A 239 -14.25 -15.70 -9.65
C VAL A 239 -15.07 -14.89 -10.65
N LEU A 240 -14.86 -15.15 -11.94
CA LEU A 240 -15.66 -14.74 -13.10
C LEU A 240 -15.45 -13.31 -13.58
N ASP A 241 -15.15 -12.35 -12.76
CA ASP A 241 -15.04 -10.95 -13.15
C ASP A 241 -13.96 -10.20 -12.36
N ASP A 242 -13.71 -8.99 -12.76
CA ASP A 242 -12.83 -8.03 -12.08
C ASP A 242 -13.19 -7.90 -10.60
N THR A 243 -12.18 -7.96 -9.75
CA THR A 243 -12.35 -7.95 -8.29
C THR A 243 -11.56 -6.81 -7.68
N ASN A 244 -12.28 -5.85 -7.09
CA ASN A 244 -11.72 -4.64 -6.49
C ASN A 244 -11.92 -4.60 -4.96
N CYS A 245 -12.36 -5.71 -4.37
CA CYS A 245 -12.61 -5.81 -2.94
C CYS A 245 -11.68 -6.81 -2.30
N THR A 246 -11.07 -6.42 -1.19
CA THR A 246 -10.27 -7.34 -0.36
C THR A 246 -11.15 -8.46 0.18
N ALA A 247 -10.71 -9.69 -0.03
CA ALA A 247 -11.39 -10.87 0.54
C ALA A 247 -11.35 -10.84 2.06
N VAL A 248 -12.32 -11.49 2.69
CA VAL A 248 -12.39 -11.65 4.14
C VAL A 248 -12.10 -13.11 4.49
N LEU A 249 -11.17 -13.33 5.42
CA LEU A 249 -10.87 -14.66 5.94
C LEU A 249 -11.53 -14.83 7.32
N GLU A 250 -12.33 -15.87 7.45
CA GLU A 250 -12.99 -16.25 8.69
C GLU A 250 -12.59 -17.68 9.09
N LEU A 251 -12.43 -17.91 10.37
CA LEU A 251 -12.16 -19.25 10.91
C LEU A 251 -13.41 -19.83 11.56
N GLU A 252 -14.02 -20.80 10.92
CA GLU A 252 -15.15 -21.55 11.46
C GLU A 252 -14.69 -22.94 11.94
N ASN A 253 -14.82 -23.20 13.23
CA ASN A 253 -14.36 -24.46 13.83
C ASN A 253 -12.90 -24.83 13.50
N GLY A 254 -12.03 -23.81 13.34
CA GLY A 254 -10.63 -24.00 12.99
C GLY A 254 -10.36 -24.19 11.49
N HIS A 255 -11.37 -24.17 10.64
CA HIS A 255 -11.26 -24.22 9.19
C HIS A 255 -11.30 -22.79 8.60
N PRO A 256 -10.37 -22.42 7.71
CA PRO A 256 -10.40 -21.12 7.05
C PRO A 256 -11.42 -21.11 5.91
N TYR A 257 -12.21 -20.07 5.87
CA TYR A 257 -13.10 -19.72 4.78
C TYR A 257 -12.70 -18.34 4.23
N VAL A 258 -12.84 -18.19 2.94
CA VAL A 258 -12.54 -16.94 2.24
C VAL A 258 -13.81 -16.49 1.50
N TYR A 259 -14.23 -15.25 1.77
CA TYR A 259 -15.43 -14.63 1.22
C TYR A 259 -15.09 -13.41 0.39
#